data_927ec9088f4dff544566b938ac2cbb01
#
_entry.id   927ec9088f4dff544566b938ac2cbb01
#
_cell.length_a   1.000
_cell.length_b   1.000
_cell.length_c   1.000
_cell.angle_alpha   90.00
_cell.angle_beta   90.00
_cell.angle_gamma   90.00
#
_symmetry.space_group_name_H-M   'P 1'
#
loop_
_entity.id
_entity.type
_entity.pdbx_description
1 polymer ?
#
loop_
_entity_poly.entity_id
_entity_poly.type
_entity_poly.pdbx_seq_one_letter_code
_entity_poly.pdbx_strand_id
1 'polypeptide(L)'
;MQSYLQYRRIGQVVRKQFADHPEWGQRVQGESTDPSGNTSENDETVWEKRSESRPLALPPGVQRRDITDSSGTPSSVFLVSWEQDQDPMNPRNYSMTARITATLIVSALAFAVGAASSIESAVIPQNAAAFNVSEVVASLATGLYLLGFAAGSLVSGPLSEILGRNAVYIGSLTLFMIFIMASGLAPNIGAQLAFRFLAGVFGCPPLTCAGGTIADLWNPLEKTLTFPLYAILSFGGPVFGPVIASYMGQGTLSWRWTNWIMLIMSGLVMGLILLLQPETYGPLLLKWKAAHLRQVTGDKRYRSAMDVQKIALVERILGACKRQFSLTVHEPIILLISLYMTVIYIVLFTFFDGYPFIFQDVYGLSQGLTNIVWVAMYVGIAAAGLWVPVVYGWTKREFEAASSSSTTTTSGTGVVPCVTGIDPNVNAEGEHGQQEQEPEGGRDEQNTKNPHPARPENRLWFAMLGAPFIPIGLFWMGWTDYVRHTPNPQLKTTFPPNTNKVTIK
;
A
#
# COMPACT_ATOMS: atom_id res chain seq x y z
N MET A 1 -17.24 -6.48 8.50
CA MET A 1 -17.87 -6.72 9.80
C MET A 1 -17.03 -6.15 10.94
N GLN A 2 -15.74 -6.45 11.01
CA GLN A 2 -14.82 -5.94 12.05
C GLN A 2 -14.75 -4.41 12.10
N SER A 3 -14.66 -3.71 10.98
CA SER A 3 -14.65 -2.24 10.96
C SER A 3 -15.91 -1.62 11.55
N TYR A 4 -17.07 -2.25 11.34
CA TYR A 4 -18.32 -1.80 11.96
C TYR A 4 -18.33 -2.03 13.48
N LEU A 5 -17.85 -3.20 13.93
CA LEU A 5 -17.70 -3.49 15.36
C LEU A 5 -16.71 -2.53 16.02
N GLN A 6 -15.64 -2.19 15.33
CA GLN A 6 -14.65 -1.22 15.76
C GLN A 6 -15.26 0.18 15.88
N TYR A 7 -16.02 0.63 14.89
CA TYR A 7 -16.77 1.88 14.96
C TYR A 7 -17.68 1.94 16.20
N ARG A 8 -18.45 0.86 16.44
CA ARG A 8 -19.32 0.77 17.64
C ARG A 8 -18.51 0.78 18.94
N ARG A 9 -17.38 0.06 18.98
CA ARG A 9 -16.48 0.03 20.15
C ARG A 9 -15.94 1.42 20.48
N ILE A 10 -15.49 2.18 19.47
CA ILE A 10 -15.06 3.58 19.65
C ILE A 10 -16.18 4.40 20.29
N GLY A 11 -17.42 4.29 19.78
CA GLY A 11 -18.56 4.98 20.36
C GLY A 11 -18.87 4.58 21.81
N GLN A 12 -18.69 3.31 22.16
CA GLN A 12 -18.88 2.83 23.54
C GLN A 12 -17.80 3.38 24.49
N VAL A 13 -16.53 3.38 24.05
CA VAL A 13 -15.42 3.93 24.85
C VAL A 13 -15.61 5.43 25.08
N VAL A 14 -15.92 6.20 24.04
CA VAL A 14 -16.18 7.64 24.15
C VAL A 14 -17.34 7.90 25.14
N ARG A 15 -18.46 7.19 25.01
CA ARG A 15 -19.59 7.37 25.93
C ARG A 15 -19.24 7.02 27.36
N LYS A 16 -18.45 5.97 27.60
CA LYS A 16 -17.99 5.60 28.94
C LYS A 16 -17.08 6.66 29.53
N GLN A 17 -16.12 7.16 28.76
CA GLN A 17 -15.21 8.24 29.21
C GLN A 17 -15.99 9.50 29.64
N PHE A 18 -17.04 9.88 28.90
CA PHE A 18 -17.89 11.01 29.27
C PHE A 18 -18.83 10.73 30.44
N ALA A 19 -19.19 9.47 30.67
CA ALA A 19 -19.94 9.09 31.87
C ALA A 19 -19.07 9.16 33.13
N ASP A 20 -17.80 8.76 33.00
CA ASP A 20 -16.82 8.78 34.09
C ASP A 20 -16.32 10.24 34.39
N HIS A 21 -16.36 11.13 33.40
CA HIS A 21 -15.91 12.52 33.48
C HIS A 21 -16.96 13.51 32.94
N PRO A 22 -18.06 13.76 33.67
CA PRO A 22 -19.14 14.63 33.20
C PRO A 22 -18.72 16.08 32.99
N GLU A 23 -17.60 16.50 33.57
CA GLU A 23 -17.00 17.84 33.46
C GLU A 23 -16.59 18.18 31.99
N TRP A 24 -16.26 17.18 31.17
CA TRP A 24 -15.88 17.40 29.77
C TRP A 24 -17.07 17.74 28.86
N GLY A 25 -18.30 17.43 29.29
CA GLY A 25 -19.54 17.72 28.57
C GLY A 25 -20.19 19.05 28.93
N GLN A 26 -19.72 19.76 29.95
CA GLN A 26 -20.31 21.02 30.34
C GLN A 26 -19.95 22.10 29.30
N ARG A 27 -20.95 22.53 28.51
CA ARG A 27 -20.83 23.71 27.67
C ARG A 27 -20.37 24.87 28.58
N VAL A 28 -19.35 25.59 28.16
CA VAL A 28 -19.07 26.91 28.68
C VAL A 28 -20.29 27.78 28.30
N GLN A 29 -21.22 27.88 29.26
CA GLN A 29 -22.35 28.83 29.20
C GLN A 29 -21.80 30.24 29.25
N GLY A 30 -21.32 30.77 28.14
CA GLY A 30 -20.74 32.10 28.09
C GLY A 30 -20.39 32.61 26.71
N GLU A 31 -20.29 31.72 25.74
CA GLU A 31 -20.11 32.11 24.33
C GLU A 31 -21.44 31.99 23.58
N SER A 32 -22.40 32.86 23.94
CA SER A 32 -23.58 33.11 23.11
C SER A 32 -23.11 33.87 21.88
N THR A 33 -23.10 33.20 20.74
CA THR A 33 -23.14 33.86 19.42
C THR A 33 -24.53 34.51 19.26
N ASP A 34 -24.78 35.62 19.90
CA ASP A 34 -25.88 36.51 19.52
C ASP A 34 -25.32 37.56 18.55
N PRO A 35 -25.76 37.58 17.30
CA PRO A 35 -25.28 38.55 16.32
C PRO A 35 -26.05 39.90 16.43
N SER A 36 -26.82 40.14 17.47
CA SER A 36 -27.53 41.42 17.67
C SER A 36 -26.75 42.29 18.64
N GLY A 37 -25.91 43.15 18.09
CA GLY A 37 -25.13 44.12 18.80
C GLY A 37 -25.97 45.15 19.58
N ASN A 38 -25.70 45.21 20.88
CA ASN A 38 -25.77 46.44 21.68
C ASN A 38 -24.85 46.20 22.91
N THR A 39 -23.58 46.47 22.77
CA THR A 39 -22.64 46.51 23.89
C THR A 39 -22.38 47.94 24.30
N SER A 40 -22.80 48.30 25.50
CA SER A 40 -22.41 49.53 26.16
C SER A 40 -20.92 49.45 26.58
N GLU A 41 -20.20 50.51 26.36
CA GLU A 41 -18.73 50.71 26.45
C GLU A 41 -18.09 50.45 27.84
N ASN A 42 -18.77 49.84 28.81
CA ASN A 42 -18.23 49.63 30.14
C ASN A 42 -17.88 48.16 30.50
N ASP A 43 -17.89 47.24 29.56
CA ASP A 43 -17.75 45.82 29.84
C ASP A 43 -16.36 45.21 29.48
N GLU A 44 -15.45 45.98 28.87
CA GLU A 44 -14.13 45.46 28.47
C GLU A 44 -13.25 44.94 29.62
N THR A 45 -13.33 45.57 30.79
CA THR A 45 -12.53 45.14 31.95
C THR A 45 -13.06 43.89 32.66
N VAL A 46 -14.33 43.54 32.42
CA VAL A 46 -14.97 42.34 32.97
C VAL A 46 -14.67 41.11 32.09
N TRP A 47 -14.50 41.30 30.81
CA TRP A 47 -14.20 40.24 29.85
C TRP A 47 -12.74 39.77 29.99
N GLU A 48 -11.79 40.68 30.21
CA GLU A 48 -10.38 40.35 30.41
C GLU A 48 -10.13 39.51 31.69
N LYS A 49 -10.84 39.78 32.78
CA LYS A 49 -10.79 38.99 34.00
C LYS A 49 -11.54 37.65 33.96
N ARG A 50 -12.51 37.48 33.05
CA ARG A 50 -13.26 36.22 32.85
C ARG A 50 -12.56 35.25 31.90
N SER A 51 -11.67 35.71 31.04
CA SER A 51 -10.90 34.84 30.13
C SER A 51 -9.77 34.09 30.86
N GLU A 52 -9.35 34.57 32.06
CA GLU A 52 -8.36 33.83 32.91
C GLU A 52 -8.97 32.71 33.77
N SER A 53 -10.30 32.54 33.79
CA SER A 53 -10.96 31.62 34.70
C SER A 53 -11.30 30.27 34.09
N ARG A 54 -10.51 29.29 34.45
CA ARG A 54 -10.56 27.84 34.21
C ARG A 54 -10.20 27.39 32.82
N PRO A 55 -9.05 26.68 32.65
CA PRO A 55 -8.78 25.98 31.41
C PRO A 55 -9.93 25.02 31.17
N LEU A 56 -10.50 25.10 29.96
CA LEU A 56 -11.53 24.19 29.49
C LEU A 56 -10.99 22.75 29.65
N ALA A 57 -11.63 21.95 30.51
CA ALA A 57 -11.24 20.56 30.71
C ALA A 57 -11.60 19.76 29.44
N LEU A 58 -10.65 19.75 28.50
CA LEU A 58 -10.79 19.00 27.26
C LEU A 58 -10.50 17.51 27.53
N PRO A 59 -11.21 16.60 26.86
CA PRO A 59 -10.87 15.19 26.92
C PRO A 59 -9.42 14.93 26.50
N PRO A 60 -8.74 13.93 27.06
CA PRO A 60 -7.39 13.59 26.68
C PRO A 60 -7.31 13.30 25.17
N GLY A 61 -6.25 13.79 24.51
CA GLY A 61 -6.10 13.68 23.06
C GLY A 61 -6.89 14.71 22.24
N VAL A 62 -7.48 15.72 22.88
CA VAL A 62 -8.14 16.84 22.18
C VAL A 62 -7.36 18.13 22.42
N GLN A 63 -6.98 18.80 21.34
CA GLN A 63 -6.24 20.06 21.37
C GLN A 63 -7.09 21.18 20.76
N ARG A 64 -7.13 22.35 21.43
CA ARG A 64 -7.72 23.55 20.83
C ARG A 64 -6.75 24.11 19.79
N ARG A 65 -7.25 24.33 18.58
CA ARG A 65 -6.51 24.98 17.50
C ARG A 65 -7.39 26.07 16.88
N ASP A 66 -6.84 27.26 16.77
CA ASP A 66 -7.52 28.35 16.07
C ASP A 66 -7.23 28.21 14.58
N ILE A 67 -8.29 28.15 13.77
CA ILE A 67 -8.24 28.00 12.32
C ILE A 67 -8.97 29.20 11.74
N THR A 68 -8.34 29.87 10.77
CA THR A 68 -9.01 30.89 9.97
C THR A 68 -9.88 30.19 8.93
N ASP A 69 -11.19 30.35 8.99
CA ASP A 69 -12.09 29.76 8.01
C ASP A 69 -11.91 30.48 6.66
N SER A 70 -12.38 29.88 5.56
CA SER A 70 -12.34 30.46 4.20
C SER A 70 -12.98 31.83 4.08
N SER A 71 -13.73 32.27 5.08
CA SER A 71 -14.32 33.60 5.23
C SER A 71 -13.45 34.61 5.98
N GLY A 72 -12.21 34.21 6.39
CA GLY A 72 -11.30 35.10 7.15
C GLY A 72 -11.64 35.23 8.63
N THR A 73 -12.70 34.59 9.13
CA THR A 73 -13.07 34.64 10.56
C THR A 73 -12.31 33.61 11.36
N PRO A 74 -11.63 34.00 12.47
CA PRO A 74 -10.98 33.05 13.34
C PRO A 74 -12.03 32.18 14.04
N SER A 75 -11.95 30.87 13.84
CA SER A 75 -12.80 29.90 14.52
C SER A 75 -11.95 28.92 15.32
N SER A 76 -12.30 28.70 16.60
CA SER A 76 -11.63 27.70 17.42
C SER A 76 -12.20 26.31 17.14
N VAL A 77 -11.34 25.36 16.81
CA VAL A 77 -11.69 23.98 16.54
C VAL A 77 -10.99 23.07 17.54
N PHE A 78 -11.67 22.03 18.00
CA PHE A 78 -11.12 21.00 18.85
C PHE A 78 -10.58 19.86 17.96
N LEU A 79 -9.26 19.85 17.74
CA LEU A 79 -8.61 18.82 16.94
C LEU A 79 -8.47 17.54 17.77
N VAL A 80 -9.06 16.45 17.27
CA VAL A 80 -9.02 15.14 17.91
C VAL A 80 -7.77 14.40 17.45
N SER A 81 -6.95 13.98 18.42
CA SER A 81 -5.75 13.16 18.25
C SER A 81 -5.78 11.93 19.15
N TRP A 82 -4.71 11.13 19.15
CA TRP A 82 -4.55 10.01 20.07
C TRP A 82 -4.33 10.52 21.50
N GLU A 83 -4.81 9.76 22.49
CA GLU A 83 -4.75 10.21 23.89
C GLU A 83 -3.32 10.19 24.43
N GLN A 84 -2.55 9.18 24.10
CA GLN A 84 -1.14 8.98 24.43
C GLN A 84 -0.56 7.92 23.47
N ASP A 85 0.74 7.64 23.59
CA ASP A 85 1.41 6.62 22.78
C ASP A 85 0.81 5.21 22.95
N GLN A 86 0.14 4.93 24.08
CA GLN A 86 -0.48 3.63 24.40
C GLN A 86 -2.00 3.59 24.19
N ASP A 87 -2.59 4.55 23.46
CA ASP A 87 -4.04 4.53 23.16
C ASP A 87 -4.42 3.19 22.50
N PRO A 88 -5.31 2.38 23.09
CA PRO A 88 -5.73 1.08 22.56
C PRO A 88 -6.50 1.19 21.25
N MET A 89 -6.98 2.37 20.87
CA MET A 89 -7.63 2.63 19.59
C MET A 89 -6.63 2.89 18.47
N ASN A 90 -5.36 3.16 18.79
CA ASN A 90 -4.31 3.35 17.81
C ASN A 90 -3.95 1.98 17.18
N PRO A 91 -3.96 1.82 15.84
CA PRO A 91 -3.63 0.57 15.16
C PRO A 91 -2.26 -0.02 15.54
N ARG A 92 -1.28 0.83 15.86
CA ARG A 92 0.05 0.40 16.31
C ARG A 92 0.04 -0.35 17.64
N ASN A 93 -0.97 -0.09 18.47
CA ASN A 93 -1.12 -0.70 19.80
C ASN A 93 -2.06 -1.92 19.80
N TYR A 94 -2.51 -2.39 18.63
CA TYR A 94 -3.29 -3.61 18.57
C TYR A 94 -2.48 -4.81 19.07
N SER A 95 -3.18 -5.82 19.60
CA SER A 95 -2.54 -7.05 20.05
C SER A 95 -1.68 -7.65 18.93
N MET A 96 -0.57 -8.29 19.29
CA MET A 96 0.36 -8.90 18.34
C MET A 96 -0.36 -9.85 17.37
N THR A 97 -1.30 -10.65 17.89
CA THR A 97 -2.13 -11.55 17.07
C THR A 97 -2.97 -10.81 16.05
N ALA A 98 -3.60 -9.69 16.41
CA ALA A 98 -4.40 -8.90 15.48
C ALA A 98 -3.53 -8.26 14.38
N ARG A 99 -2.34 -7.76 14.74
CA ARG A 99 -1.38 -7.18 13.80
C ARG A 99 -0.86 -8.23 12.80
N ILE A 100 -0.48 -9.42 13.29
CA ILE A 100 -0.03 -10.54 12.44
C ILE A 100 -1.16 -11.01 11.55
N THR A 101 -2.37 -11.24 12.09
CA THR A 101 -3.53 -11.67 11.31
C THR A 101 -3.86 -10.69 10.20
N ALA A 102 -3.89 -9.38 10.49
CA ALA A 102 -4.12 -8.36 9.48
C ALA A 102 -3.05 -8.38 8.38
N THR A 103 -1.78 -8.53 8.73
CA THR A 103 -0.67 -8.63 7.78
C THR A 103 -0.80 -9.88 6.90
N LEU A 104 -1.14 -11.03 7.49
CA LEU A 104 -1.32 -12.28 6.74
C LEU A 104 -2.52 -12.21 5.78
N ILE A 105 -3.62 -11.57 6.17
CA ILE A 105 -4.78 -11.36 5.30
C ILE A 105 -4.41 -10.49 4.10
N VAL A 106 -3.69 -9.39 4.33
CA VAL A 106 -3.23 -8.51 3.25
C VAL A 106 -2.23 -9.24 2.34
N SER A 107 -1.36 -10.09 2.91
CA SER A 107 -0.45 -10.95 2.12
C SER A 107 -1.23 -11.98 1.27
N ALA A 108 -2.25 -12.62 1.83
CA ALA A 108 -3.11 -13.56 1.11
C ALA A 108 -3.89 -12.87 -0.02
N LEU A 109 -4.34 -11.63 0.22
CA LEU A 109 -5.00 -10.81 -0.78
C LEU A 109 -4.04 -10.46 -1.93
N ALA A 110 -2.83 -10.04 -1.61
CA ALA A 110 -1.78 -9.77 -2.60
C ALA A 110 -1.38 -11.04 -3.36
N PHE A 111 -1.30 -12.18 -2.68
CA PHE A 111 -1.08 -13.49 -3.31
C PHE A 111 -2.17 -13.81 -4.33
N ALA A 112 -3.46 -13.69 -3.97
CA ALA A 112 -4.57 -14.00 -4.85
C ALA A 112 -4.56 -13.14 -6.13
N VAL A 113 -4.38 -11.83 -5.97
CA VAL A 113 -4.31 -10.91 -7.12
C VAL A 113 -3.04 -11.12 -7.94
N GLY A 114 -1.90 -11.41 -7.28
CA GLY A 114 -0.65 -11.75 -7.95
C GLY A 114 -0.77 -13.04 -8.75
N ALA A 115 -1.43 -14.09 -8.24
CA ALA A 115 -1.68 -15.33 -8.96
C ALA A 115 -2.55 -15.08 -10.22
N ALA A 116 -3.54 -14.18 -10.12
CA ALA A 116 -4.37 -13.83 -11.27
C ALA A 116 -3.59 -13.15 -12.41
N SER A 117 -2.46 -12.49 -12.13
CA SER A 117 -1.62 -11.84 -13.13
C SER A 117 -0.91 -12.85 -14.05
N SER A 118 -0.58 -14.03 -13.54
CA SER A 118 0.27 -15.00 -14.23
C SER A 118 -0.44 -16.32 -14.59
N ILE A 119 -1.60 -16.61 -13.99
CA ILE A 119 -2.26 -17.91 -14.14
C ILE A 119 -2.62 -18.26 -15.59
N GLU A 120 -2.92 -17.26 -16.42
CA GLU A 120 -3.29 -17.50 -17.82
C GLU A 120 -2.10 -17.85 -18.71
N SER A 121 -0.87 -17.50 -18.34
CA SER A 121 0.31 -17.82 -19.12
C SER A 121 0.48 -19.34 -19.32
N ALA A 122 0.06 -20.13 -18.35
CA ALA A 122 0.13 -21.59 -18.44
C ALA A 122 -0.92 -22.23 -19.36
N VAL A 123 -1.97 -21.52 -19.77
CA VAL A 123 -3.07 -22.04 -20.60
C VAL A 123 -3.24 -21.27 -21.93
N ILE A 124 -2.20 -20.54 -22.36
CA ILE A 124 -2.20 -19.77 -23.60
C ILE A 124 -2.60 -20.64 -24.83
N PRO A 125 -2.01 -21.82 -25.04
CA PRO A 125 -2.37 -22.65 -26.22
C PRO A 125 -3.85 -23.07 -26.22
N GLN A 126 -4.38 -23.45 -25.04
CA GLN A 126 -5.78 -23.87 -24.90
C GLN A 126 -6.75 -22.69 -25.11
N ASN A 127 -6.37 -21.51 -24.64
CA ASN A 127 -7.14 -20.27 -24.81
C ASN A 127 -7.14 -19.83 -26.27
N ALA A 128 -5.97 -19.85 -26.93
CA ALA A 128 -5.83 -19.54 -28.36
C ALA A 128 -6.66 -20.47 -29.24
N ALA A 129 -6.61 -21.77 -28.96
CA ALA A 129 -7.43 -22.78 -29.68
C ALA A 129 -8.93 -22.58 -29.46
N ALA A 130 -9.37 -22.23 -28.24
CA ALA A 130 -10.78 -22.04 -27.92
C ALA A 130 -11.40 -20.83 -28.64
N PHE A 131 -10.63 -19.77 -28.86
CA PHE A 131 -11.09 -18.56 -29.57
C PHE A 131 -10.65 -18.48 -31.04
N ASN A 132 -9.93 -19.47 -31.56
CA ASN A 132 -9.35 -19.48 -32.91
C ASN A 132 -8.48 -18.25 -33.21
N VAL A 133 -7.60 -17.88 -32.27
CA VAL A 133 -6.67 -16.77 -32.40
C VAL A 133 -5.23 -17.25 -32.25
N SER A 134 -4.26 -16.40 -32.58
CA SER A 134 -2.85 -16.74 -32.38
C SER A 134 -2.52 -16.70 -30.89
N GLU A 135 -1.49 -17.42 -30.43
CA GLU A 135 -1.01 -17.40 -29.05
C GLU A 135 -0.55 -16.03 -28.62
N VAL A 136 -0.01 -15.21 -29.55
CA VAL A 136 0.35 -13.81 -29.28
C VAL A 136 -0.86 -12.97 -28.89
N VAL A 137 -2.02 -13.20 -29.49
CA VAL A 137 -3.27 -12.51 -29.11
C VAL A 137 -3.77 -13.02 -27.76
N ALA A 138 -3.63 -14.31 -27.47
CA ALA A 138 -4.01 -14.89 -26.18
C ALA A 138 -3.09 -14.38 -25.05
N SER A 139 -1.79 -14.19 -25.28
CA SER A 139 -0.85 -13.67 -24.28
C SER A 139 -1.15 -12.20 -23.89
N LEU A 140 -1.83 -11.43 -24.76
CA LEU A 140 -2.30 -10.08 -24.42
C LEU A 140 -3.23 -10.05 -23.20
N ALA A 141 -3.87 -11.16 -22.84
CA ALA A 141 -4.69 -11.25 -21.64
C ALA A 141 -3.87 -10.96 -20.36
N THR A 142 -2.64 -11.49 -20.29
CA THR A 142 -1.68 -11.18 -19.21
C THR A 142 -1.19 -9.73 -19.32
N GLY A 143 -0.80 -9.28 -20.51
CA GLY A 143 -0.32 -7.91 -20.73
C GLY A 143 -1.35 -6.84 -20.38
N LEU A 144 -2.61 -7.03 -20.81
CA LEU A 144 -3.70 -6.09 -20.50
C LEU A 144 -4.07 -6.09 -19.01
N TYR A 145 -3.99 -7.24 -18.34
CA TYR A 145 -4.14 -7.29 -16.89
C TYR A 145 -3.11 -6.41 -16.18
N LEU A 146 -1.84 -6.50 -16.57
CA LEU A 146 -0.76 -5.68 -16.01
C LEU A 146 -0.91 -4.21 -16.36
N LEU A 147 -1.36 -3.89 -17.57
CA LEU A 147 -1.66 -2.50 -17.95
C LEU A 147 -2.81 -1.93 -17.11
N GLY A 148 -3.87 -2.73 -16.90
CA GLY A 148 -4.95 -2.38 -15.99
C GLY A 148 -4.45 -2.15 -14.56
N PHE A 149 -3.56 -3.02 -14.08
CA PHE A 149 -2.93 -2.91 -12.78
C PHE A 149 -2.14 -1.60 -12.64
N ALA A 150 -1.38 -1.21 -13.66
CA ALA A 150 -0.67 0.07 -13.70
C ALA A 150 -1.63 1.26 -13.63
N ALA A 151 -2.73 1.24 -14.40
CA ALA A 151 -3.75 2.28 -14.36
C ALA A 151 -4.44 2.39 -12.99
N GLY A 152 -4.77 1.24 -12.37
CA GLY A 152 -5.37 1.18 -11.04
C GLY A 152 -4.46 1.73 -9.92
N SER A 153 -3.13 1.59 -10.07
CA SER A 153 -2.17 2.03 -9.06
C SER A 153 -2.19 3.53 -8.82
N LEU A 154 -2.48 4.32 -9.85
CA LEU A 154 -2.53 5.77 -9.76
C LEU A 154 -3.65 6.28 -8.82
N VAL A 155 -4.76 5.55 -8.76
CA VAL A 155 -5.96 5.97 -8.04
C VAL A 155 -6.06 5.28 -6.66
N SER A 156 -5.53 4.07 -6.52
CA SER A 156 -5.71 3.23 -5.33
C SER A 156 -5.14 3.84 -4.05
N GLY A 157 -3.96 4.47 -4.11
CA GLY A 157 -3.33 5.13 -2.97
C GLY A 157 -4.22 6.22 -2.36
N PRO A 158 -4.52 7.28 -3.12
CA PRO A 158 -5.39 8.38 -2.68
C PRO A 158 -6.77 7.91 -2.22
N LEU A 159 -7.36 6.92 -2.91
CA LEU A 159 -8.66 6.38 -2.57
C LEU A 159 -8.64 5.72 -1.18
N SER A 160 -7.56 5.00 -0.86
CA SER A 160 -7.39 4.33 0.43
C SER A 160 -7.19 5.30 1.60
N GLU A 161 -6.65 6.49 1.34
CA GLU A 161 -6.50 7.55 2.34
C GLU A 161 -7.81 8.29 2.64
N ILE A 162 -8.77 8.25 1.72
CA ILE A 162 -10.07 8.91 1.88
C ILE A 162 -11.11 7.96 2.50
N LEU A 163 -11.22 6.76 1.93
CA LEU A 163 -12.24 5.76 2.33
C LEU A 163 -11.78 4.86 3.46
N GLY A 164 -10.46 4.80 3.73
CA GLY A 164 -9.86 3.82 4.62
C GLY A 164 -9.38 2.57 3.88
N ARG A 165 -8.50 1.81 4.53
CA ARG A 165 -7.87 0.63 3.91
C ARG A 165 -8.88 -0.49 3.68
N ASN A 166 -9.67 -0.82 4.70
CA ASN A 166 -10.57 -1.98 4.65
C ASN A 166 -11.71 -1.78 3.63
N ALA A 167 -12.27 -0.58 3.53
CA ALA A 167 -13.32 -0.28 2.56
C ALA A 167 -12.81 -0.42 1.11
N VAL A 168 -11.58 0.03 0.84
CA VAL A 168 -10.96 -0.10 -0.48
C VAL A 168 -10.67 -1.56 -0.82
N TYR A 169 -10.16 -2.36 0.12
CA TYR A 169 -9.94 -3.80 -0.10
C TYR A 169 -11.23 -4.53 -0.44
N ILE A 170 -12.31 -4.30 0.31
CA ILE A 170 -13.59 -4.95 0.05
C ILE A 170 -14.16 -4.52 -1.31
N GLY A 171 -14.19 -3.21 -1.58
CA GLY A 171 -14.75 -2.68 -2.83
C GLY A 171 -13.97 -3.14 -4.05
N SER A 172 -12.65 -3.03 -4.01
CA SER A 172 -11.78 -3.44 -5.11
C SER A 172 -11.82 -4.94 -5.37
N LEU A 173 -11.76 -5.77 -4.31
CA LEU A 173 -11.81 -7.23 -4.46
C LEU A 173 -13.18 -7.69 -4.98
N THR A 174 -14.28 -7.04 -4.58
CA THR A 174 -15.61 -7.35 -5.12
C THR A 174 -15.67 -7.11 -6.63
N LEU A 175 -15.21 -5.94 -7.09
CA LEU A 175 -15.17 -5.62 -8.51
C LEU A 175 -14.19 -6.53 -9.28
N PHE A 176 -13.03 -6.81 -8.70
CA PHE A 176 -12.09 -7.79 -9.24
C PHE A 176 -12.74 -9.14 -9.48
N MET A 177 -13.46 -9.69 -8.48
CA MET A 177 -14.17 -10.97 -8.59
C MET A 177 -15.23 -10.95 -9.69
N ILE A 178 -15.98 -9.85 -9.84
CA ILE A 178 -16.97 -9.67 -10.91
C ILE A 178 -16.29 -9.74 -12.29
N PHE A 179 -15.17 -9.04 -12.47
CA PHE A 179 -14.48 -9.01 -13.77
C PHE A 179 -13.72 -10.31 -14.07
N ILE A 180 -13.19 -11.02 -13.08
CA ILE A 180 -12.63 -12.36 -13.23
C ILE A 180 -13.72 -13.36 -13.67
N MET A 181 -14.88 -13.30 -13.03
CA MET A 181 -16.04 -14.12 -13.42
C MET A 181 -16.47 -13.81 -14.85
N ALA A 182 -16.58 -12.54 -15.21
CA ALA A 182 -16.92 -12.10 -16.56
C ALA A 182 -15.88 -12.56 -17.62
N SER A 183 -14.59 -12.54 -17.26
CA SER A 183 -13.51 -13.07 -18.09
C SER A 183 -13.66 -14.57 -18.35
N GLY A 184 -14.01 -15.35 -17.31
CA GLY A 184 -14.26 -16.79 -17.43
C GLY A 184 -15.50 -17.14 -18.29
N LEU A 185 -16.48 -16.24 -18.36
CA LEU A 185 -17.71 -16.38 -19.14
C LEU A 185 -17.63 -15.69 -20.53
N ALA A 186 -16.50 -15.09 -20.88
CA ALA A 186 -16.37 -14.31 -22.10
C ALA A 186 -16.71 -15.13 -23.36
N PRO A 187 -17.57 -14.60 -24.27
CA PRO A 187 -17.95 -15.27 -25.49
C PRO A 187 -16.90 -15.16 -26.61
N ASN A 188 -16.04 -14.15 -26.55
CA ASN A 188 -15.00 -13.89 -27.53
C ASN A 188 -13.75 -13.31 -26.85
N ILE A 189 -12.63 -13.34 -27.57
CA ILE A 189 -11.33 -12.88 -27.06
C ILE A 189 -11.36 -11.39 -26.69
N GLY A 190 -12.03 -10.52 -27.45
CA GLY A 190 -12.11 -9.10 -27.17
C GLY A 190 -12.78 -8.79 -25.83
N ALA A 191 -13.86 -9.51 -25.52
CA ALA A 191 -14.52 -9.40 -24.20
C ALA A 191 -13.62 -9.91 -23.07
N GLN A 192 -12.91 -11.04 -23.28
CA GLN A 192 -11.95 -11.54 -22.30
C GLN A 192 -10.85 -10.53 -22.01
N LEU A 193 -10.25 -9.96 -23.05
CA LEU A 193 -9.19 -8.97 -22.92
C LEU A 193 -9.67 -7.71 -22.16
N ALA A 194 -10.86 -7.21 -22.49
CA ALA A 194 -11.45 -6.07 -21.80
C ALA A 194 -11.71 -6.37 -20.31
N PHE A 195 -12.27 -7.52 -19.99
CA PHE A 195 -12.51 -7.92 -18.58
C PHE A 195 -11.22 -8.17 -17.83
N ARG A 196 -10.17 -8.67 -18.48
CA ARG A 196 -8.83 -8.81 -17.88
C ARG A 196 -8.21 -7.46 -17.54
N PHE A 197 -8.33 -6.49 -18.43
CA PHE A 197 -7.90 -5.12 -18.13
C PHE A 197 -8.62 -4.55 -16.91
N LEU A 198 -9.95 -4.66 -16.86
CA LEU A 198 -10.74 -4.18 -15.73
C LEU A 198 -10.44 -4.94 -14.43
N ALA A 199 -10.24 -6.27 -14.51
CA ALA A 199 -9.79 -7.07 -13.37
C ALA A 199 -8.43 -6.58 -12.86
N GLY A 200 -7.50 -6.19 -13.76
CA GLY A 200 -6.22 -5.59 -13.38
C GLY A 200 -6.40 -4.26 -12.63
N VAL A 201 -7.24 -3.36 -13.14
CA VAL A 201 -7.54 -2.05 -12.49
C VAL A 201 -8.01 -2.25 -11.05
N PHE A 202 -8.96 -3.13 -10.83
CA PHE A 202 -9.52 -3.39 -9.49
C PHE A 202 -8.72 -4.40 -8.67
N GLY A 203 -7.82 -5.16 -9.28
CA GLY A 203 -6.87 -6.02 -8.61
C GLY A 203 -5.67 -5.28 -8.01
N CYS A 204 -5.40 -4.05 -8.43
CA CYS A 204 -4.22 -3.29 -8.00
C CYS A 204 -4.23 -2.84 -6.53
N PRO A 205 -5.33 -2.34 -5.92
CA PRO A 205 -5.32 -1.76 -4.58
C PRO A 205 -4.71 -2.65 -3.49
N PRO A 206 -4.87 -3.96 -3.48
CA PRO A 206 -4.23 -4.85 -2.51
C PRO A 206 -2.72 -4.73 -2.41
N LEU A 207 -2.04 -4.60 -3.54
CA LEU A 207 -0.57 -4.47 -3.53
C LEU A 207 -0.12 -3.05 -3.21
N THR A 208 -0.77 -2.04 -3.78
CA THR A 208 -0.39 -0.64 -3.60
C THR A 208 -0.69 -0.11 -2.20
N CYS A 209 -1.81 -0.54 -1.59
CA CYS A 209 -2.21 -0.11 -0.26
C CYS A 209 -1.61 -0.96 0.87
N ALA A 210 -1.05 -2.15 0.56
CA ALA A 210 -0.47 -3.04 1.55
C ALA A 210 0.68 -2.39 2.33
N GLY A 211 1.56 -1.66 1.63
CA GLY A 211 2.64 -0.91 2.25
C GLY A 211 2.14 0.09 3.29
N GLY A 212 1.05 0.79 2.97
CA GLY A 212 0.38 1.69 3.91
C GLY A 212 -0.20 0.95 5.12
N THR A 213 -0.89 -0.16 4.90
CA THR A 213 -1.45 -0.98 6.00
C THR A 213 -0.36 -1.49 6.95
N ILE A 214 0.77 -1.97 6.41
CA ILE A 214 1.92 -2.39 7.22
C ILE A 214 2.52 -1.19 7.97
N ALA A 215 2.60 -0.02 7.30
CA ALA A 215 3.10 1.19 7.92
C ALA A 215 2.20 1.71 9.06
N ASP A 216 0.89 1.49 8.95
CA ASP A 216 -0.10 1.89 9.95
C ASP A 216 -0.04 0.98 11.20
N LEU A 217 0.31 -0.31 11.05
CA LEU A 217 0.30 -1.33 12.11
C LEU A 217 1.63 -1.50 12.83
N TRP A 218 2.76 -1.33 12.12
CA TRP A 218 4.08 -1.71 12.61
C TRP A 218 5.00 -0.52 12.83
N ASN A 219 5.82 -0.57 13.89
CA ASN A 219 6.83 0.43 14.16
C ASN A 219 7.98 0.39 13.13
N PRO A 220 8.76 1.48 12.97
CA PRO A 220 9.83 1.53 11.97
C PRO A 220 10.82 0.36 12.03
N LEU A 221 11.19 -0.09 13.23
CA LEU A 221 12.07 -1.23 13.42
C LEU A 221 11.39 -2.55 13.04
N GLU A 222 10.15 -2.78 13.48
CA GLU A 222 9.38 -3.99 13.18
C GLU A 222 9.07 -4.14 11.69
N LYS A 223 8.95 -3.02 10.96
CA LYS A 223 8.77 -3.01 9.50
C LYS A 223 9.91 -3.71 8.77
N THR A 224 11.13 -3.66 9.27
CA THR A 224 12.28 -4.33 8.67
C THR A 224 12.09 -5.85 8.60
N LEU A 225 11.32 -6.42 9.52
CA LEU A 225 10.95 -7.84 9.51
C LEU A 225 9.66 -8.10 8.72
N THR A 226 8.67 -7.23 8.87
CA THR A 226 7.30 -7.48 8.36
C THR A 226 7.19 -7.28 6.86
N PHE A 227 7.89 -6.29 6.27
CA PHE A 227 7.87 -6.06 4.83
C PHE A 227 8.43 -7.23 4.02
N PRO A 228 9.62 -7.79 4.34
CA PRO A 228 10.11 -8.98 3.64
C PRO A 228 9.18 -10.19 3.80
N LEU A 229 8.60 -10.40 4.97
CA LEU A 229 7.62 -11.49 5.18
C LEU A 229 6.39 -11.31 4.28
N TYR A 230 5.84 -10.11 4.23
CA TYR A 230 4.76 -9.77 3.30
C TYR A 230 5.18 -10.02 1.84
N ALA A 231 6.38 -9.58 1.44
CA ALA A 231 6.88 -9.76 0.08
C ALA A 231 6.99 -11.24 -0.30
N ILE A 232 7.59 -12.07 0.55
CA ILE A 232 7.74 -13.52 0.32
C ILE A 232 6.36 -14.15 0.07
N LEU A 233 5.38 -13.86 0.92
CA LEU A 233 4.04 -14.43 0.78
C LEU A 233 3.33 -13.91 -0.49
N SER A 234 3.45 -12.63 -0.80
CA SER A 234 2.78 -12.00 -1.94
C SER A 234 3.34 -12.46 -3.29
N PHE A 235 4.67 -12.57 -3.40
CA PHE A 235 5.34 -13.04 -4.61
C PHE A 235 5.11 -14.54 -4.88
N GLY A 236 4.66 -15.31 -3.90
CA GLY A 236 4.16 -16.66 -4.11
C GLY A 236 3.03 -16.73 -5.14
N GLY A 237 2.16 -15.70 -5.19
CA GLY A 237 1.04 -15.65 -6.13
C GLY A 237 1.45 -15.85 -7.59
N PRO A 238 2.27 -14.95 -8.17
CA PRO A 238 2.74 -15.08 -9.54
C PRO A 238 3.46 -16.40 -9.84
N VAL A 239 4.15 -16.98 -8.87
CA VAL A 239 4.86 -18.25 -9.04
C VAL A 239 3.92 -19.45 -9.06
N PHE A 240 3.00 -19.52 -8.09
CA PHE A 240 2.09 -20.68 -7.97
C PHE A 240 0.91 -20.61 -8.93
N GLY A 241 0.55 -19.43 -9.48
CA GLY A 241 -0.51 -19.29 -10.47
C GLY A 241 -0.35 -20.22 -11.68
N PRO A 242 0.76 -20.13 -12.44
CA PRO A 242 1.03 -21.01 -13.57
C PRO A 242 1.16 -22.48 -13.16
N VAL A 243 1.73 -22.79 -12.00
CA VAL A 243 1.83 -24.18 -11.50
C VAL A 243 0.44 -24.77 -11.33
N ILE A 244 -0.50 -24.08 -10.69
CA ILE A 244 -1.87 -24.54 -10.50
C ILE A 244 -2.56 -24.73 -11.86
N ALA A 245 -2.45 -23.75 -12.76
CA ALA A 245 -3.12 -23.78 -14.06
C ALA A 245 -2.62 -24.89 -14.97
N SER A 246 -1.34 -25.25 -14.90
CA SER A 246 -0.75 -26.26 -15.79
C SER A 246 -1.31 -27.66 -15.58
N TYR A 247 -1.74 -27.98 -14.36
CA TYR A 247 -2.39 -29.27 -14.06
C TYR A 247 -3.87 -29.29 -14.46
N MET A 248 -4.48 -28.15 -14.76
CA MET A 248 -5.85 -28.08 -15.24
C MET A 248 -5.96 -28.23 -16.74
N GLY A 249 -5.09 -27.55 -17.51
CA GLY A 249 -5.12 -27.52 -18.96
C GLY A 249 -4.84 -28.89 -19.60
N GLN A 250 -4.15 -29.79 -18.92
CA GLN A 250 -3.83 -31.14 -19.42
C GLN A 250 -4.91 -32.20 -19.12
N GLY A 251 -5.85 -31.87 -18.23
CA GLY A 251 -6.89 -32.79 -17.78
C GLY A 251 -8.23 -32.62 -18.51
N THR A 252 -9.27 -33.14 -17.93
CA THR A 252 -10.67 -33.01 -18.38
C THR A 252 -11.26 -31.61 -18.16
N LEU A 253 -10.52 -30.72 -17.51
CA LEU A 253 -11.00 -29.38 -17.14
C LEU A 253 -10.69 -28.36 -18.24
N SER A 254 -11.69 -27.54 -18.56
CA SER A 254 -11.52 -26.43 -19.52
C SER A 254 -10.56 -25.37 -18.95
N TRP A 255 -9.85 -24.63 -19.81
CA TRP A 255 -9.04 -23.47 -19.46
C TRP A 255 -9.79 -22.44 -18.60
N ARG A 256 -11.12 -22.36 -18.71
CA ARG A 256 -11.97 -21.47 -17.93
C ARG A 256 -11.89 -21.72 -16.41
N TRP A 257 -11.45 -22.91 -15.99
CA TRP A 257 -11.25 -23.24 -14.58
C TRP A 257 -10.18 -22.39 -13.91
N THR A 258 -9.23 -21.84 -14.64
CA THR A 258 -8.26 -20.88 -14.12
C THR A 258 -8.97 -19.69 -13.48
N ASN A 259 -9.99 -19.15 -14.16
CA ASN A 259 -10.79 -18.04 -13.63
C ASN A 259 -11.66 -18.46 -12.44
N TRP A 260 -12.24 -19.65 -12.47
CA TRP A 260 -13.07 -20.15 -11.35
C TRP A 260 -12.24 -20.38 -10.08
N ILE A 261 -11.04 -20.89 -10.19
CA ILE A 261 -10.14 -21.03 -9.01
C ILE A 261 -9.74 -19.67 -8.46
N MET A 262 -9.43 -18.71 -9.32
CA MET A 262 -9.16 -17.35 -8.88
C MET A 262 -10.37 -16.76 -8.15
N LEU A 263 -11.57 -17.02 -8.62
CA LEU A 263 -12.80 -16.58 -7.99
C LEU A 263 -12.98 -17.21 -6.59
N ILE A 264 -12.78 -18.52 -6.48
CA ILE A 264 -12.89 -19.26 -5.19
C ILE A 264 -11.84 -18.73 -4.21
N MET A 265 -10.58 -18.62 -4.64
CA MET A 265 -9.49 -18.14 -3.79
C MET A 265 -9.74 -16.71 -3.32
N SER A 266 -10.14 -15.82 -4.23
CA SER A 266 -10.49 -14.43 -3.90
C SER A 266 -11.71 -14.35 -2.99
N GLY A 267 -12.70 -15.24 -3.16
CA GLY A 267 -13.87 -15.34 -2.30
C GLY A 267 -13.51 -15.76 -0.87
N LEU A 268 -12.60 -16.72 -0.71
CA LEU A 268 -12.07 -17.10 0.62
C LEU A 268 -11.37 -15.92 1.30
N VAL A 269 -10.50 -15.22 0.56
CA VAL A 269 -9.80 -14.04 1.09
C VAL A 269 -10.80 -12.93 1.43
N MET A 270 -11.82 -12.70 0.61
CA MET A 270 -12.91 -11.77 0.91
C MET A 270 -13.61 -12.12 2.22
N GLY A 271 -13.91 -13.40 2.44
CA GLY A 271 -14.47 -13.90 3.70
C GLY A 271 -13.57 -13.56 4.90
N LEU A 272 -12.26 -13.79 4.77
CA LEU A 272 -11.30 -13.45 5.82
C LEU A 272 -11.26 -11.94 6.11
N ILE A 273 -11.26 -11.11 5.07
CA ILE A 273 -11.29 -9.65 5.21
C ILE A 273 -12.56 -9.21 5.96
N LEU A 274 -13.72 -9.70 5.55
CA LEU A 274 -14.98 -9.33 6.18
C LEU A 274 -15.07 -9.74 7.65
N LEU A 275 -14.50 -10.90 8.00
CA LEU A 275 -14.58 -11.48 9.35
C LEU A 275 -13.50 -10.95 10.28
N LEU A 276 -12.26 -10.81 9.80
CA LEU A 276 -11.09 -10.64 10.67
C LEU A 276 -10.34 -9.31 10.47
N GLN A 277 -10.46 -8.65 9.29
CA GLN A 277 -9.69 -7.45 9.01
C GLN A 277 -10.29 -6.22 9.70
N PRO A 278 -9.61 -5.61 10.69
CA PRO A 278 -10.00 -4.32 11.25
C PRO A 278 -9.61 -3.18 10.31
N GLU A 279 -10.18 -1.99 10.54
CA GLU A 279 -9.67 -0.78 9.92
C GLU A 279 -8.31 -0.41 10.53
N THR A 280 -7.34 -0.08 9.68
CA THR A 280 -5.96 0.21 10.10
C THR A 280 -5.56 1.66 9.84
N TYR A 281 -6.37 2.42 9.10
CA TYR A 281 -6.06 3.80 8.75
C TYR A 281 -6.36 4.75 9.92
N GLY A 282 -5.30 5.17 10.63
CA GLY A 282 -5.40 6.01 11.83
C GLY A 282 -6.24 7.29 11.66
N PRO A 283 -6.05 8.10 10.60
CA PRO A 283 -6.84 9.32 10.39
C PRO A 283 -8.34 9.07 10.27
N LEU A 284 -8.77 7.95 9.67
CA LEU A 284 -10.18 7.58 9.60
C LEU A 284 -10.75 7.19 10.97
N LEU A 285 -9.97 6.48 11.78
CA LEU A 285 -10.36 6.13 13.15
C LEU A 285 -10.55 7.38 14.02
N LEU A 286 -9.67 8.37 13.89
CA LEU A 286 -9.81 9.67 14.55
C LEU A 286 -11.04 10.44 14.05
N LYS A 287 -11.38 10.33 12.76
CA LYS A 287 -12.63 10.88 12.21
C LYS A 287 -13.85 10.23 12.84
N TRP A 288 -13.85 8.92 13.05
CA TRP A 288 -14.91 8.22 13.76
C TRP A 288 -14.99 8.65 15.23
N LYS A 289 -13.83 8.78 15.91
CA LYS A 289 -13.77 9.31 17.29
C LYS A 289 -14.37 10.71 17.36
N ALA A 290 -13.99 11.62 16.45
CA ALA A 290 -14.54 12.97 16.39
C ALA A 290 -16.05 12.97 16.12
N ALA A 291 -16.56 12.08 15.28
CA ALA A 291 -18.00 11.93 15.03
C ALA A 291 -18.76 11.52 16.29
N HIS A 292 -18.23 10.54 17.06
CA HIS A 292 -18.84 10.13 18.32
C HIS A 292 -18.76 11.22 19.39
N LEU A 293 -17.65 11.97 19.48
CA LEU A 293 -17.53 13.12 20.37
C LEU A 293 -18.60 14.17 20.05
N ARG A 294 -18.82 14.50 18.75
CA ARG A 294 -19.89 15.40 18.34
C ARG A 294 -21.29 14.91 18.74
N GLN A 295 -21.52 13.60 18.68
CA GLN A 295 -22.82 13.01 19.07
C GLN A 295 -23.06 13.06 20.60
N VAL A 296 -22.01 12.88 21.40
CA VAL A 296 -22.12 12.86 22.86
C VAL A 296 -22.18 14.27 23.42
N THR A 297 -21.38 15.20 22.91
CA THR A 297 -21.27 16.59 23.44
C THR A 297 -22.26 17.55 22.78
N GLY A 298 -22.78 17.21 21.58
CA GLY A 298 -23.57 18.16 20.78
C GLY A 298 -22.75 19.31 20.16
N ASP A 299 -21.41 19.34 20.37
CA ASP A 299 -20.54 20.42 19.90
C ASP A 299 -19.92 20.06 18.55
N LYS A 300 -20.18 20.91 17.53
CA LYS A 300 -19.69 20.75 16.16
C LYS A 300 -18.21 21.11 15.98
N ARG A 301 -17.58 21.68 17.00
CA ARG A 301 -16.16 22.10 16.98
C ARG A 301 -15.19 20.92 17.03
N TYR A 302 -15.62 19.72 17.50
CA TYR A 302 -14.78 18.52 17.44
C TYR A 302 -14.57 18.07 16.00
N ARG A 303 -13.36 18.18 15.51
CA ARG A 303 -12.97 17.80 14.13
C ARG A 303 -11.72 16.95 14.12
N SER A 304 -11.63 16.03 13.17
CA SER A 304 -10.38 15.35 12.84
C SER A 304 -9.56 16.17 11.85
N ALA A 305 -8.27 15.86 11.70
CA ALA A 305 -7.44 16.48 10.67
C ALA A 305 -8.03 16.29 9.26
N MET A 306 -8.70 15.17 9.00
CA MET A 306 -9.40 14.92 7.73
C MET A 306 -10.63 15.81 7.52
N ASP A 307 -11.32 16.21 8.59
CA ASP A 307 -12.52 17.07 8.51
C ASP A 307 -12.15 18.54 8.28
N VAL A 308 -10.93 18.93 8.62
CA VAL A 308 -10.43 20.31 8.40
C VAL A 308 -10.08 20.55 6.95
N GLN A 309 -9.54 19.54 6.27
CA GLN A 309 -9.19 19.63 4.84
C GLN A 309 -10.41 19.33 3.96
N LYS A 310 -11.20 20.36 3.63
CA LYS A 310 -12.38 20.26 2.75
C LYS A 310 -11.99 20.28 1.26
N ILE A 311 -11.17 19.34 0.80
CA ILE A 311 -10.81 19.22 -0.61
C ILE A 311 -11.74 18.20 -1.28
N ALA A 312 -12.29 18.54 -2.45
CA ALA A 312 -13.13 17.62 -3.22
C ALA A 312 -12.36 16.35 -3.58
N LEU A 313 -13.03 15.19 -3.56
CA LEU A 313 -12.41 13.88 -3.81
C LEU A 313 -11.65 13.84 -5.14
N VAL A 314 -12.25 14.38 -6.20
CA VAL A 314 -11.65 14.42 -7.54
C VAL A 314 -10.38 15.28 -7.56
N GLU A 315 -10.42 16.45 -6.95
CA GLU A 315 -9.28 17.35 -6.85
C GLU A 315 -8.14 16.71 -6.05
N ARG A 316 -8.44 15.98 -4.98
CA ARG A 316 -7.47 15.24 -4.18
C ARG A 316 -6.81 14.10 -4.97
N ILE A 317 -7.59 13.36 -5.76
CA ILE A 317 -7.05 12.29 -6.63
C ILE A 317 -6.16 12.90 -7.72
N LEU A 318 -6.64 13.94 -8.42
CA LEU A 318 -5.85 14.62 -9.46
C LEU A 318 -4.57 15.23 -8.89
N GLY A 319 -4.64 15.86 -7.73
CA GLY A 319 -3.48 16.41 -7.02
C GLY A 319 -2.47 15.32 -6.65
N ALA A 320 -2.93 14.17 -6.16
CA ALA A 320 -2.07 13.04 -5.86
C ALA A 320 -1.41 12.44 -7.11
N CYS A 321 -2.16 12.28 -8.21
CA CYS A 321 -1.60 11.84 -9.48
C CYS A 321 -0.54 12.82 -10.00
N LYS A 322 -0.84 14.14 -9.99
CA LYS A 322 0.12 15.18 -10.39
C LYS A 322 1.38 15.13 -9.54
N ARG A 323 1.24 14.94 -8.22
CA ARG A 323 2.38 14.81 -7.30
C ARG A 323 3.24 13.59 -7.62
N GLN A 324 2.65 12.41 -7.92
CA GLN A 324 3.40 11.22 -8.30
C GLN A 324 4.23 11.44 -9.57
N PHE A 325 3.64 12.05 -10.61
CA PHE A 325 4.38 12.41 -11.82
C PHE A 325 5.48 13.42 -11.55
N SER A 326 5.19 14.47 -10.78
CA SER A 326 6.18 15.47 -10.41
C SER A 326 7.36 14.86 -9.65
N LEU A 327 7.11 13.99 -8.66
CA LEU A 327 8.17 13.30 -7.91
C LEU A 327 9.02 12.40 -8.82
N THR A 328 8.38 11.68 -9.76
CA THR A 328 9.12 10.81 -10.70
C THR A 328 10.08 11.59 -11.59
N VAL A 329 9.69 12.81 -12.00
CA VAL A 329 10.53 13.65 -12.89
C VAL A 329 11.63 14.38 -12.12
N HIS A 330 11.34 14.86 -10.89
CA HIS A 330 12.27 15.70 -10.15
C HIS A 330 13.24 14.91 -9.25
N GLU A 331 12.87 13.69 -8.86
CA GLU A 331 13.69 12.86 -7.96
C GLU A 331 14.39 11.73 -8.74
N PRO A 332 15.70 11.90 -9.08
CA PRO A 332 16.41 10.93 -9.90
C PRO A 332 16.52 9.54 -9.27
N ILE A 333 16.49 9.45 -7.94
CA ILE A 333 16.52 8.16 -7.23
C ILE A 333 15.25 7.34 -7.50
N ILE A 334 14.08 8.00 -7.59
CA ILE A 334 12.81 7.35 -7.91
C ILE A 334 12.85 6.82 -9.33
N LEU A 335 13.39 7.62 -10.27
CA LEU A 335 13.51 7.20 -11.66
C LEU A 335 14.43 5.98 -11.81
N LEU A 336 15.60 5.99 -11.16
CA LEU A 336 16.57 4.88 -11.20
C LEU A 336 15.98 3.59 -10.61
N ILE A 337 15.31 3.68 -9.45
CA ILE A 337 14.66 2.51 -8.83
C ILE A 337 13.50 2.00 -9.71
N SER A 338 12.72 2.90 -10.31
CA SER A 338 11.64 2.51 -11.21
C SER A 338 12.17 1.80 -12.47
N LEU A 339 13.27 2.30 -13.05
CA LEU A 339 13.93 1.66 -14.18
C LEU A 339 14.46 0.27 -13.81
N TYR A 340 15.11 0.15 -12.67
CA TYR A 340 15.59 -1.14 -12.15
C TYR A 340 14.43 -2.14 -11.97
N MET A 341 13.33 -1.73 -11.34
CA MET A 341 12.14 -2.57 -11.19
C MET A 341 11.53 -2.93 -12.54
N THR A 342 11.49 -2.00 -13.50
CA THR A 342 10.98 -2.27 -14.85
C THR A 342 11.76 -3.39 -15.52
N VAL A 343 13.09 -3.36 -15.45
CA VAL A 343 13.94 -4.44 -16.01
C VAL A 343 13.63 -5.78 -15.34
N ILE A 344 13.50 -5.82 -14.02
CA ILE A 344 13.16 -7.06 -13.29
C ILE A 344 11.80 -7.60 -13.75
N TYR A 345 10.78 -6.76 -13.86
CA TYR A 345 9.46 -7.18 -14.31
C TYR A 345 9.44 -7.64 -15.77
N ILE A 346 10.17 -6.97 -16.66
CA ILE A 346 10.32 -7.42 -18.06
C ILE A 346 10.91 -8.82 -18.08
N VAL A 347 12.03 -9.04 -17.37
CA VAL A 347 12.66 -10.36 -17.28
C VAL A 347 11.68 -11.40 -16.75
N LEU A 348 11.02 -11.11 -15.61
CA LEU A 348 10.08 -12.03 -14.97
C LEU A 348 8.97 -12.47 -15.93
N PHE A 349 8.28 -11.52 -16.56
CA PHE A 349 7.13 -11.82 -17.42
C PHE A 349 7.54 -12.41 -18.78
N THR A 350 8.72 -12.05 -19.32
CA THR A 350 9.27 -12.71 -20.51
C THR A 350 9.53 -14.19 -20.26
N PHE A 351 9.97 -14.55 -19.04
CA PHE A 351 10.16 -15.96 -18.69
C PHE A 351 8.86 -16.73 -18.56
N PHE A 352 7.75 -16.11 -18.18
CA PHE A 352 6.45 -16.79 -18.17
C PHE A 352 6.08 -17.34 -19.56
N ASP A 353 6.41 -16.62 -20.63
CA ASP A 353 6.16 -17.04 -21.99
C ASP A 353 7.33 -17.88 -22.58
N GLY A 354 8.56 -17.64 -22.11
CA GLY A 354 9.76 -18.31 -22.59
C GLY A 354 9.98 -19.73 -22.03
N TYR A 355 9.57 -20.01 -20.80
CA TYR A 355 9.76 -21.31 -20.17
C TYR A 355 9.10 -22.47 -20.93
N PRO A 356 7.86 -22.36 -21.44
CA PRO A 356 7.28 -23.41 -22.28
C PRO A 356 8.14 -23.73 -23.48
N PHE A 357 8.67 -22.73 -24.19
CA PHE A 357 9.54 -22.96 -25.35
C PHE A 357 10.81 -23.73 -24.97
N ILE A 358 11.50 -23.31 -23.87
CA ILE A 358 12.75 -23.94 -23.44
C ILE A 358 12.48 -25.36 -22.95
N PHE A 359 11.57 -25.54 -22.02
CA PHE A 359 11.42 -26.82 -21.30
C PHE A 359 10.50 -27.80 -21.98
N GLN A 360 9.52 -27.36 -22.79
CA GLN A 360 8.65 -28.27 -23.57
C GLN A 360 9.25 -28.59 -24.91
N ASP A 361 9.63 -27.59 -25.73
CA ASP A 361 10.07 -27.80 -27.09
C ASP A 361 11.50 -28.33 -27.16
N VAL A 362 12.42 -27.81 -26.32
CA VAL A 362 13.84 -28.22 -26.33
C VAL A 362 14.06 -29.44 -25.47
N TYR A 363 13.55 -29.46 -24.23
CA TYR A 363 13.79 -30.56 -23.27
C TYR A 363 12.69 -31.64 -23.30
N GLY A 364 11.56 -31.41 -23.95
CA GLY A 364 10.45 -32.37 -24.05
C GLY A 364 9.71 -32.62 -22.74
N LEU A 365 9.77 -31.70 -21.78
CA LEU A 365 9.06 -31.82 -20.51
C LEU A 365 7.56 -31.61 -20.71
N SER A 366 6.74 -32.27 -19.88
CA SER A 366 5.32 -32.01 -19.86
C SER A 366 5.03 -30.60 -19.34
N GLN A 367 3.89 -29.99 -19.72
CA GLN A 367 3.48 -28.66 -19.30
C GLN A 367 3.50 -28.49 -17.76
N GLY A 368 3.07 -29.53 -17.01
CA GLY A 368 3.11 -29.54 -15.55
C GLY A 368 4.53 -29.43 -14.99
N LEU A 369 5.46 -30.25 -15.52
CA LEU A 369 6.85 -30.23 -15.08
C LEU A 369 7.56 -28.94 -15.47
N THR A 370 7.25 -28.36 -16.63
CA THR A 370 7.77 -27.06 -17.06
C THR A 370 7.42 -25.96 -16.05
N ASN A 371 6.16 -25.91 -15.61
CA ASN A 371 5.74 -24.88 -14.70
C ASN A 371 6.17 -25.10 -13.24
N ILE A 372 6.50 -26.36 -12.83
CA ILE A 372 7.13 -26.62 -11.52
C ILE A 372 8.49 -25.92 -11.40
N VAL A 373 9.21 -25.68 -12.49
CA VAL A 373 10.50 -24.97 -12.48
C VAL A 373 10.35 -23.59 -11.83
N TRP A 374 9.18 -22.95 -11.92
CA TRP A 374 8.89 -21.69 -11.23
C TRP A 374 9.03 -21.76 -9.70
N VAL A 375 8.83 -22.94 -9.12
CA VAL A 375 9.02 -23.12 -7.67
C VAL A 375 10.47 -22.85 -7.28
N ALA A 376 11.45 -23.07 -8.16
CA ALA A 376 12.85 -22.73 -7.90
C ALA A 376 13.04 -21.23 -7.62
N MET A 377 12.29 -20.36 -8.34
CA MET A 377 12.30 -18.93 -8.09
C MET A 377 11.75 -18.61 -6.68
N TYR A 378 10.67 -19.29 -6.27
CA TYR A 378 10.12 -19.11 -4.94
C TYR A 378 11.08 -19.59 -3.84
N VAL A 379 11.81 -20.66 -4.07
CA VAL A 379 12.89 -21.13 -3.16
C VAL A 379 13.97 -20.05 -3.04
N GLY A 380 14.34 -19.39 -4.12
CA GLY A 380 15.27 -18.24 -4.09
C GLY A 380 14.75 -17.07 -3.26
N ILE A 381 13.47 -16.72 -3.39
CA ILE A 381 12.81 -15.66 -2.60
C ILE A 381 12.79 -16.06 -1.10
N ALA A 382 12.45 -17.31 -0.80
CA ALA A 382 12.44 -17.84 0.56
C ALA A 382 13.86 -17.86 1.17
N ALA A 383 14.88 -18.25 0.39
CA ALA A 383 16.28 -18.20 0.80
C ALA A 383 16.75 -16.78 1.11
N ALA A 384 16.37 -15.80 0.30
CA ALA A 384 16.59 -14.38 0.60
C ALA A 384 15.94 -13.96 1.93
N GLY A 385 14.79 -14.55 2.28
CA GLY A 385 14.13 -14.36 3.56
C GLY A 385 14.96 -14.78 4.77
N LEU A 386 15.90 -15.74 4.63
CA LEU A 386 16.80 -16.16 5.71
C LEU A 386 17.78 -15.05 6.14
N TRP A 387 18.03 -14.07 5.29
CA TRP A 387 18.86 -12.91 5.61
C TRP A 387 18.12 -11.84 6.43
N VAL A 388 16.79 -11.88 6.45
CA VAL A 388 15.97 -10.89 7.15
C VAL A 388 16.31 -10.75 8.64
N PRO A 389 16.49 -11.84 9.41
CA PRO A 389 16.89 -11.73 10.82
C PRO A 389 18.26 -11.07 11.02
N VAL A 390 19.20 -11.28 10.11
CA VAL A 390 20.53 -10.68 10.16
C VAL A 390 20.43 -9.15 9.99
N VAL A 391 19.72 -8.71 8.97
CA VAL A 391 19.50 -7.27 8.71
C VAL A 391 18.69 -6.62 9.83
N TYR A 392 17.70 -7.32 10.37
CA TYR A 392 16.96 -6.86 11.54
C TYR A 392 17.89 -6.67 12.75
N GLY A 393 18.80 -7.62 13.00
CA GLY A 393 19.79 -7.52 14.08
C GLY A 393 20.73 -6.31 13.92
N TRP A 394 21.17 -6.02 12.69
CA TRP A 394 21.99 -4.82 12.41
C TRP A 394 21.21 -3.53 12.63
N THR A 395 20.01 -3.42 12.04
CA THR A 395 19.15 -2.23 12.19
C THR A 395 18.79 -1.99 13.66
N LYS A 396 18.55 -3.05 14.43
CA LYS A 396 18.25 -2.97 15.86
C LYS A 396 19.42 -2.39 16.64
N ARG A 397 20.65 -2.85 16.38
CA ARG A 397 21.88 -2.33 17.03
C ARG A 397 22.10 -0.85 16.74
N GLU A 398 21.86 -0.41 15.51
CA GLU A 398 21.96 1.00 15.15
C GLU A 398 20.90 1.85 15.83
N PHE A 399 19.68 1.34 15.94
CA PHE A 399 18.60 2.01 16.63
C PHE A 399 18.88 2.16 18.13
N GLU A 400 19.44 1.11 18.78
CA GLU A 400 19.87 1.14 20.16
C GLU A 400 21.05 2.10 20.38
N ALA A 401 22.02 2.12 19.48
CA ALA A 401 23.16 3.05 19.54
C ALA A 401 22.72 4.50 19.38
N ALA A 402 21.77 4.78 18.48
CA ALA A 402 21.21 6.11 18.30
C ALA A 402 20.40 6.60 19.52
N SER A 403 19.65 5.69 20.17
CA SER A 403 18.88 6.01 21.37
C SER A 403 19.77 6.23 22.60
N SER A 404 20.86 5.47 22.75
CA SER A 404 21.80 5.64 23.86
C SER A 404 22.60 6.95 23.75
N SER A 405 22.93 7.40 22.54
CA SER A 405 23.61 8.69 22.35
C SER A 405 22.73 9.89 22.66
N SER A 406 21.41 9.79 22.53
CA SER A 406 20.46 10.85 22.89
C SER A 406 20.25 10.97 24.41
N THR A 407 20.39 9.87 25.17
CA THR A 407 20.18 9.86 26.62
C THR A 407 21.36 10.47 27.39
N THR A 408 22.57 10.44 26.83
CA THR A 408 23.78 10.98 27.48
C THR A 408 23.85 12.50 27.43
N THR A 409 23.08 13.16 26.57
CA THR A 409 23.08 14.63 26.43
C THR A 409 22.05 15.31 27.31
N THR A 410 21.15 14.59 28.00
CA THR A 410 20.03 15.16 28.76
C THR A 410 20.23 15.21 30.30
N SER A 411 21.44 14.90 30.80
CA SER A 411 21.71 15.05 32.28
C SER A 411 21.98 16.47 32.73
N GLY A 412 21.66 17.49 31.95
CA GLY A 412 22.00 18.89 32.22
C GLY A 412 20.86 19.92 32.24
N THR A 413 19.64 19.63 31.82
CA THR A 413 18.52 20.57 32.01
C THR A 413 17.18 19.86 31.71
N GLY A 414 16.29 19.83 32.70
CA GLY A 414 15.01 19.19 32.64
C GLY A 414 14.02 19.89 31.69
N VAL A 415 14.01 19.52 30.44
CA VAL A 415 12.89 19.78 29.51
C VAL A 415 12.74 18.53 28.63
N VAL A 416 11.62 17.85 28.81
CA VAL A 416 11.23 16.68 27.99
C VAL A 416 10.80 17.17 26.62
N PRO A 417 11.47 16.81 25.52
CA PRO A 417 10.96 17.12 24.20
C PRO A 417 9.86 16.11 23.80
N CYS A 418 8.64 16.62 23.71
CA CYS A 418 7.51 15.94 23.10
C CYS A 418 7.80 15.71 21.60
N VAL A 419 8.02 14.46 21.21
CA VAL A 419 8.18 14.09 19.78
C VAL A 419 6.78 14.01 19.15
N THR A 420 6.29 15.15 18.68
CA THR A 420 5.19 15.21 17.72
C THR A 420 5.78 15.57 16.37
N GLY A 421 6.05 14.57 15.55
CA GLY A 421 6.57 14.77 14.20
C GLY A 421 5.59 14.33 13.15
N ILE A 422 4.75 15.20 12.69
CA ILE A 422 4.31 15.32 11.27
C ILE A 422 4.08 16.81 11.07
N ASP A 423 5.02 17.47 10.41
CA ASP A 423 4.85 18.81 9.89
C ASP A 423 3.89 18.80 8.71
N PRO A 424 2.74 19.43 8.79
CA PRO A 424 1.83 19.56 7.65
C PRO A 424 2.02 20.85 6.88
N ASN A 425 3.20 21.49 6.94
CA ASN A 425 3.41 22.79 6.31
C ASN A 425 4.42 22.69 5.15
N VAL A 426 4.03 21.98 4.08
CA VAL A 426 4.61 22.19 2.75
C VAL A 426 3.45 22.30 1.77
N ASN A 427 2.95 23.51 1.59
CA ASN A 427 2.34 23.98 0.34
C ASN A 427 1.66 25.33 0.56
N ALA A 428 2.35 26.37 0.17
CA ALA A 428 1.80 27.56 -0.49
C ALA A 428 2.97 28.54 -0.70
N GLU A 429 3.63 28.45 -1.82
CA GLU A 429 4.47 29.52 -2.31
C GLU A 429 3.92 30.02 -3.61
N GLY A 430 3.35 31.22 -3.52
CA GLY A 430 3.26 32.17 -4.62
C GLY A 430 4.42 33.13 -4.49
N GLU A 431 5.08 33.37 -5.59
CA GLU A 431 6.16 34.33 -5.80
C GLU A 431 5.84 35.73 -5.26
N HIS A 432 6.80 36.32 -4.53
CA HIS A 432 7.21 37.72 -4.79
C HIS A 432 8.51 37.99 -4.06
N GLY A 433 9.49 38.44 -4.82
CA GLY A 433 10.81 38.84 -4.32
C GLY A 433 10.74 40.15 -3.52
N GLN A 434 11.57 40.20 -2.50
CA GLN A 434 12.21 41.44 -2.02
C GLN A 434 13.53 41.06 -1.34
N GLN A 435 14.58 41.68 -1.84
CA GLN A 435 15.91 41.71 -1.27
C GLN A 435 15.85 42.47 0.07
N GLU A 436 16.37 41.90 1.13
CA GLU A 436 16.86 42.65 2.28
C GLU A 436 18.19 42.08 2.79
N GLN A 437 19.08 43.00 3.09
CA GLN A 437 20.48 42.89 3.40
C GLN A 437 20.77 42.10 4.68
N GLU A 438 21.82 41.27 4.64
CA GLU A 438 22.50 40.70 5.80
C GLU A 438 23.14 41.78 6.68
N PRO A 439 23.20 41.55 8.00
CA PRO A 439 24.33 41.97 8.80
C PRO A 439 25.21 40.78 9.18
N GLU A 440 26.48 40.88 8.80
CA GLU A 440 27.56 40.02 9.29
C GLU A 440 27.67 40.10 10.83
N GLY A 441 27.83 38.94 11.46
CA GLY A 441 28.29 38.90 12.84
C GLY A 441 27.93 37.62 13.60
N GLY A 442 28.88 36.73 13.76
CA GLY A 442 28.86 35.73 14.83
C GLY A 442 28.67 34.29 14.38
N ARG A 443 29.77 33.66 13.96
CA ARG A 443 29.87 32.18 13.93
C ARG A 443 29.73 31.63 15.34
N ASP A 444 28.61 30.96 15.61
CA ASP A 444 28.54 29.87 16.56
C ASP A 444 27.79 28.73 15.90
N GLU A 445 28.54 27.81 15.31
CA GLU A 445 28.07 26.52 14.88
C GLU A 445 27.64 25.68 16.08
N GLN A 446 26.47 25.92 16.60
CA GLN A 446 25.77 24.89 17.39
C GLN A 446 25.07 23.91 16.46
N ASN A 447 25.87 22.96 16.02
CA ASN A 447 25.46 21.73 15.36
C ASN A 447 24.61 20.90 16.35
N THR A 448 23.32 21.25 16.53
CA THR A 448 22.34 20.40 17.17
C THR A 448 22.08 19.21 16.26
N LYS A 449 22.89 18.17 16.42
CA LYS A 449 22.63 16.84 15.86
C LYS A 449 21.30 16.34 16.41
N ASN A 450 20.22 16.59 15.68
CA ASN A 450 19.00 15.82 15.83
C ASN A 450 19.37 14.33 15.70
N PRO A 451 18.89 13.43 16.57
CA PRO A 451 19.14 12.00 16.42
C PRO A 451 18.57 11.56 15.07
N HIS A 452 19.45 11.27 14.12
CA HIS A 452 19.05 10.82 12.80
C HIS A 452 18.27 9.51 12.97
N PRO A 453 17.03 9.42 12.44
CA PRO A 453 16.36 8.14 12.33
C PRO A 453 17.29 7.20 11.54
N ALA A 454 17.29 5.91 11.89
CA ALA A 454 18.13 4.89 11.26
C ALA A 454 18.20 5.12 9.75
N ARG A 455 19.42 5.27 9.23
CA ARG A 455 19.67 5.69 7.85
C ARG A 455 18.91 4.80 6.88
N PRO A 456 18.07 5.35 6.00
CA PRO A 456 17.28 4.56 5.05
C PRO A 456 18.16 3.73 4.10
N GLU A 457 19.45 4.12 3.94
CA GLU A 457 20.46 3.44 3.11
C GLU A 457 20.71 2.00 3.54
N ASN A 458 20.55 1.68 4.82
CA ASN A 458 20.76 0.32 5.32
C ASN A 458 19.76 -0.70 4.74
N ARG A 459 18.62 -0.24 4.22
CA ARG A 459 17.65 -1.09 3.52
C ARG A 459 18.07 -1.43 2.10
N LEU A 460 19.01 -0.66 1.52
CA LEU A 460 19.55 -0.91 0.18
C LEU A 460 20.52 -2.09 0.12
N TRP A 461 21.06 -2.56 1.26
CA TRP A 461 21.96 -3.70 1.30
C TRP A 461 21.37 -4.96 0.67
N PHE A 462 20.06 -5.21 0.83
CA PHE A 462 19.39 -6.32 0.16
C PHE A 462 19.44 -6.18 -1.37
N ALA A 463 19.21 -4.98 -1.89
CA ALA A 463 19.27 -4.73 -3.32
C ALA A 463 20.70 -4.84 -3.84
N MET A 464 21.69 -4.33 -3.09
CA MET A 464 23.11 -4.39 -3.47
C MET A 464 23.64 -5.83 -3.49
N LEU A 465 23.27 -6.67 -2.54
CA LEU A 465 23.64 -8.08 -2.50
C LEU A 465 22.89 -8.91 -3.56
N GLY A 466 21.61 -8.61 -3.81
CA GLY A 466 20.77 -9.33 -4.76
C GLY A 466 21.03 -8.99 -6.22
N ALA A 467 21.39 -7.74 -6.51
CA ALA A 467 21.54 -7.23 -7.88
C ALA A 467 22.54 -8.04 -8.74
N PRO A 468 23.71 -8.46 -8.26
CA PRO A 468 24.67 -9.24 -9.06
C PRO A 468 24.17 -10.65 -9.42
N PHE A 469 23.27 -11.23 -8.60
CA PHE A 469 22.79 -12.60 -8.84
C PHE A 469 21.82 -12.68 -10.02
N ILE A 470 21.14 -11.57 -10.39
CA ILE A 470 20.23 -11.55 -11.53
C ILE A 470 21.00 -11.77 -12.84
N PRO A 471 22.02 -10.97 -13.21
CA PRO A 471 22.78 -11.18 -14.43
C PRO A 471 23.55 -12.52 -14.43
N ILE A 472 24.06 -12.95 -13.26
CA ILE A 472 24.73 -14.26 -13.13
C ILE A 472 23.75 -15.39 -13.42
N GLY A 473 22.54 -15.35 -12.85
CA GLY A 473 21.49 -16.34 -13.11
C GLY A 473 21.03 -16.38 -14.56
N LEU A 474 20.87 -15.23 -15.18
CA LEU A 474 20.50 -15.10 -16.60
C LEU A 474 21.60 -15.65 -17.53
N PHE A 475 22.86 -15.31 -17.24
CA PHE A 475 24.02 -15.80 -17.98
C PHE A 475 24.15 -17.34 -17.83
N TRP A 476 24.01 -17.85 -16.60
CA TRP A 476 24.05 -19.30 -16.33
C TRP A 476 22.95 -20.03 -17.09
N MET A 477 21.74 -19.49 -17.12
CA MET A 477 20.63 -20.09 -17.83
C MET A 477 20.84 -20.06 -19.35
N GLY A 478 21.25 -18.93 -19.92
CA GLY A 478 21.61 -18.85 -21.33
C GLY A 478 22.76 -19.77 -21.73
N TRP A 479 23.72 -20.02 -20.81
CA TRP A 479 24.82 -20.94 -21.03
C TRP A 479 24.39 -22.39 -20.96
N THR A 480 23.52 -22.76 -20.03
CA THR A 480 22.99 -24.13 -19.90
C THR A 480 21.96 -24.48 -20.96
N ASP A 481 21.30 -23.49 -21.55
CA ASP A 481 20.35 -23.65 -22.64
C ASP A 481 21.06 -23.89 -24.00
N TYR A 482 22.36 -23.70 -24.04
CA TYR A 482 23.20 -24.09 -25.18
C TYR A 482 23.31 -25.62 -25.24
N VAL A 483 22.19 -26.26 -25.57
CA VAL A 483 22.15 -27.69 -25.82
C VAL A 483 23.07 -27.97 -27.03
N ARG A 484 24.10 -28.79 -26.82
CA ARG A 484 24.81 -29.41 -27.91
C ARG A 484 23.76 -29.99 -28.84
N HIS A 485 23.63 -29.44 -30.05
CA HIS A 485 22.96 -30.08 -31.14
C HIS A 485 23.69 -31.40 -31.43
N THR A 486 23.39 -32.43 -30.65
CA THR A 486 23.48 -33.79 -31.17
C THR A 486 22.27 -33.92 -32.04
N PRO A 487 22.42 -34.05 -33.38
CA PRO A 487 21.28 -34.27 -34.28
C PRO A 487 20.67 -35.59 -33.86
N ASN A 488 19.56 -35.56 -33.14
CA ASN A 488 18.78 -36.74 -32.84
C ASN A 488 18.17 -37.20 -34.20
N PRO A 489 18.64 -38.33 -34.80
CA PRO A 489 18.21 -38.74 -36.11
C PRO A 489 16.73 -39.12 -36.21
N GLN A 490 16.03 -39.18 -35.06
CA GLN A 490 14.62 -39.54 -34.99
C GLN A 490 13.65 -38.35 -35.26
N LEU A 491 14.12 -37.09 -35.20
CA LEU A 491 13.25 -35.93 -35.44
C LEU A 491 13.06 -35.54 -36.91
N LYS A 492 13.76 -36.23 -37.84
CA LYS A 492 13.62 -35.97 -39.29
C LYS A 492 12.40 -36.60 -39.96
N THR A 493 11.61 -37.40 -39.26
CA THR A 493 10.49 -38.14 -39.86
C THR A 493 9.10 -37.56 -39.61
N THR A 494 8.96 -36.44 -38.91
CA THR A 494 7.61 -35.94 -38.53
C THR A 494 7.19 -34.64 -39.23
N PHE A 495 8.04 -34.03 -40.06
CA PHE A 495 7.61 -32.91 -40.90
C PHE A 495 7.59 -33.33 -42.38
N PRO A 496 6.42 -33.40 -43.03
CA PRO A 496 6.39 -33.50 -44.48
C PRO A 496 6.97 -32.24 -45.10
N PRO A 497 7.76 -32.34 -46.20
CA PRO A 497 8.31 -31.16 -46.84
C PRO A 497 7.19 -30.45 -47.61
N ASN A 498 6.53 -29.49 -46.99
CA ASN A 498 5.60 -28.64 -47.72
C ASN A 498 6.34 -27.38 -48.17
N THR A 499 6.89 -27.54 -49.36
CA THR A 499 7.44 -26.47 -50.19
C THR A 499 6.31 -25.55 -50.65
N ASN A 500 6.15 -24.42 -50.05
CA ASN A 500 5.56 -23.26 -50.71
C ASN A 500 6.49 -22.05 -50.55
N LYS A 501 7.30 -21.86 -51.61
CA LYS A 501 8.06 -20.63 -51.86
C LYS A 501 7.09 -19.46 -51.93
N VAL A 502 7.06 -18.63 -50.94
CA VAL A 502 6.48 -17.29 -51.04
C VAL A 502 7.53 -16.39 -51.65
N THR A 503 7.37 -16.10 -52.91
CA THR A 503 8.13 -15.08 -53.66
C THR A 503 7.58 -13.72 -53.23
N ILE A 504 8.36 -12.96 -52.50
CA ILE A 504 8.10 -11.55 -52.24
C ILE A 504 8.41 -10.76 -53.51
N LYS A 505 7.39 -10.11 -54.06
CA LYS A 505 7.52 -9.00 -54.99
C LYS A 505 7.25 -7.70 -54.25
#